data_ea44721cb00cbcd1f7e3196cb484c14e
#
_entry.id   ea44721cb00cbcd1f7e3196cb484c14e
#
_cell.length_a   1.000
_cell.length_b   1.000
_cell.length_c   1.000
_cell.angle_alpha   90.00
_cell.angle_beta   90.00
_cell.angle_gamma   90.00
#
_symmetry.space_group_name_H-M   'P 1'
#
loop_
_entity.id
_entity.type
_entity.pdbx_description
1 polymer ?
#
loop_
_entity_poly.entity_id
_entity_poly.type
_entity_poly.pdbx_seq_one_letter_code
_entity_poly.pdbx_strand_id
1 'polypeptide(L)'
;MNYLYDQNIFYEGLPRLFGGVRKRVFDANPCLSKVPLVRFNNSVFLSPGAHFIQGARLADLRGALLHFKYLDDFPQNVKQEVMRGQRSFGNDLEYNRYLSALSRFPDLCLHADLSVRFSDSAQLVNLGIMKRSRAYGSFIQEMSNPV
;
A
#
# COMPACT_ATOMS: atom_id res chain seq x y z
N MET A 1 -6.50 -10.38 4.12
CA MET A 1 -5.76 -9.42 3.27
C MET A 1 -6.38 -9.44 1.88
N ASN A 2 -6.79 -8.30 1.34
CA ASN A 2 -7.44 -8.23 0.03
C ASN A 2 -6.43 -7.76 -1.02
N TYR A 3 -6.14 -8.58 -2.02
CA TYR A 3 -5.16 -8.31 -3.08
C TYR A 3 -5.81 -8.07 -4.43
N LEU A 4 -6.85 -7.32 -4.49
CA LEU A 4 -7.38 -6.96 -5.80
C LEU A 4 -6.74 -5.66 -6.24
N TYR A 5 -5.89 -5.73 -7.25
CA TYR A 5 -5.43 -4.59 -8.00
C TYR A 5 -5.96 -4.71 -9.43
N ASP A 6 -6.58 -3.63 -9.90
CA ASP A 6 -7.22 -3.61 -11.22
C ASP A 6 -6.27 -3.15 -12.33
N GLN A 7 -5.20 -2.44 -11.97
CA GLN A 7 -4.27 -1.87 -12.92
C GLN A 7 -2.83 -1.93 -12.43
N ASN A 8 -1.94 -2.43 -13.28
CA ASN A 8 -0.50 -2.28 -13.15
C ASN A 8 -0.04 -1.25 -14.17
N ILE A 9 0.34 -0.06 -13.69
CA ILE A 9 1.00 0.95 -14.49
C ILE A 9 2.47 0.95 -14.11
N PHE A 10 3.34 0.69 -15.07
CA PHE A 10 4.78 0.72 -14.87
C PHE A 10 5.32 2.11 -15.23
N TYR A 11 6.06 2.71 -14.32
CA TYR A 11 6.78 3.94 -14.56
C TYR A 11 8.23 3.76 -14.07
N GLU A 12 9.21 3.88 -14.97
CA GLU A 12 10.63 3.63 -14.68
C GLU A 12 10.89 2.29 -13.93
N GLY A 13 10.14 1.24 -14.28
CA GLY A 13 10.27 -0.08 -13.66
C GLY A 13 9.57 -0.25 -12.31
N LEU A 14 8.95 0.81 -11.77
CA LEU A 14 8.15 0.72 -10.55
C LEU A 14 6.71 0.31 -10.90
N PRO A 15 6.25 -0.88 -10.48
CA PRO A 15 4.86 -1.25 -10.65
C PRO A 15 3.97 -0.37 -9.78
N ARG A 16 3.02 0.33 -10.40
CA ARG A 16 2.00 1.11 -9.70
C ARG A 16 0.75 0.25 -9.56
N LEU A 17 0.47 -0.16 -8.34
CA LEU A 17 -0.68 -1.00 -8.00
C LEU A 17 -1.82 -0.13 -7.50
N PHE A 18 -3.03 -0.45 -7.94
CA PHE A 18 -4.27 0.21 -7.53
C PHE A 18 -5.30 -0.85 -7.12
N GLY A 19 -6.45 -0.43 -6.61
CA GLY A 19 -7.55 -1.35 -6.29
C GLY A 19 -7.60 -1.75 -4.82
N GLY A 20 -7.80 -3.04 -4.57
CA GLY A 20 -7.98 -3.59 -3.21
C GLY A 20 -9.31 -3.19 -2.56
N VAL A 21 -9.38 -3.27 -1.24
CA VAL A 21 -10.59 -2.97 -0.46
C VAL A 21 -11.08 -1.53 -0.67
N ARG A 22 -10.17 -0.58 -0.86
CA ARG A 22 -10.55 0.82 -1.07
C ARG A 22 -11.35 1.02 -2.34
N LYS A 23 -10.97 0.36 -3.43
CA LYS A 23 -11.74 0.42 -4.67
C LYS A 23 -13.03 -0.37 -4.57
N ARG A 24 -12.96 -1.62 -4.13
CA ARG A 24 -14.09 -2.52 -4.08
C ARG A 24 -15.23 -2.05 -3.20
N VAL A 25 -14.92 -1.49 -2.04
CA VAL A 25 -15.90 -1.14 -1.00
C VAL A 25 -16.25 0.34 -1.01
N PHE A 26 -15.26 1.19 -1.27
CA PHE A 26 -15.42 2.64 -1.12
C PHE A 26 -15.32 3.40 -2.45
N ASP A 27 -15.14 2.70 -3.56
CA ASP A 27 -14.88 3.30 -4.88
C ASP A 27 -13.75 4.33 -4.87
N ALA A 28 -12.77 4.16 -3.97
CA ALA A 28 -11.57 4.97 -3.90
C ALA A 28 -10.40 4.19 -4.49
N ASN A 29 -9.65 4.78 -5.42
CA ASN A 29 -8.60 4.10 -6.18
C ASN A 29 -7.20 4.71 -5.96
N PRO A 30 -6.71 4.78 -4.71
CA PRO A 30 -5.38 5.30 -4.44
C PRO A 30 -4.29 4.34 -4.91
N CYS A 31 -3.13 4.89 -5.23
CA CYS A 31 -1.95 4.09 -5.52
C CYS A 31 -1.51 3.31 -4.27
N LEU A 32 -1.32 2.01 -4.42
CA LEU A 32 -0.91 1.10 -3.35
C LEU A 32 0.62 0.92 -3.28
N SER A 33 1.35 1.34 -4.31
CA SER A 33 2.80 1.25 -4.36
C SER A 33 3.45 2.45 -3.69
N LYS A 34 4.57 2.23 -3.02
CA LYS A 34 5.40 3.28 -2.40
C LYS A 34 6.88 2.95 -2.54
N VAL A 35 7.71 3.99 -2.51
CA VAL A 35 9.17 3.89 -2.43
C VAL A 35 9.60 4.51 -1.08
N PRO A 36 9.49 3.76 0.02
CA PRO A 36 9.70 4.31 1.37
C PRO A 36 11.17 4.47 1.73
N LEU A 37 12.07 3.83 0.99
CA LEU A 37 13.50 3.85 1.25
C LEU A 37 14.24 4.23 -0.03
N VAL A 38 15.01 5.32 0.02
CA VAL A 38 15.78 5.80 -1.12
C VAL A 38 17.14 6.35 -0.68
N ARG A 39 18.19 6.03 -1.43
CA ARG A 39 19.46 6.73 -1.33
C ARG A 39 19.34 8.04 -2.12
N PHE A 40 19.11 9.11 -1.41
CA PHE A 40 18.89 10.42 -2.01
C PHE A 40 20.18 11.04 -2.57
N ASN A 41 20.06 11.70 -3.71
CA ASN A 41 21.05 12.60 -4.27
C ASN A 41 20.33 13.69 -5.10
N ASN A 42 21.06 14.65 -5.65
CA ASN A 42 20.48 15.81 -6.35
C ASN A 42 19.75 15.47 -7.67
N SER A 43 19.90 14.25 -8.20
CA SER A 43 19.19 13.79 -9.40
C SER A 43 17.89 13.05 -9.08
N VAL A 44 17.64 12.75 -7.82
CA VAL A 44 16.45 11.99 -7.40
C VAL A 44 15.29 12.92 -7.10
N PHE A 45 14.18 12.69 -7.77
CA PHE A 45 12.89 13.29 -7.45
C PHE A 45 11.96 12.23 -6.85
N LEU A 46 11.33 12.55 -5.72
CA LEU A 46 10.34 11.73 -5.05
C LEU A 46 9.03 12.51 -4.91
N SER A 47 7.93 11.95 -5.42
CA SER A 47 6.63 12.60 -5.32
C SER A 47 6.12 12.68 -3.87
N PRO A 48 5.22 13.62 -3.56
CA PRO A 48 4.48 13.62 -2.30
C PRO A 48 3.83 12.24 -2.07
N GLY A 49 3.94 11.73 -0.84
CA GLY A 49 3.46 10.38 -0.46
C GLY A 49 4.35 9.23 -0.95
N ALA A 50 5.49 9.51 -1.59
CA ALA A 50 6.46 8.52 -2.07
C ALA A 50 5.87 7.46 -3.03
N HIS A 51 4.87 7.83 -3.82
CA HIS A 51 4.24 6.94 -4.78
C HIS A 51 4.94 6.89 -6.14
N PHE A 52 5.88 7.80 -6.39
CA PHE A 52 6.62 7.94 -7.62
C PHE A 52 8.05 8.37 -7.34
N ILE A 53 9.01 7.84 -8.07
CA ILE A 53 10.42 8.20 -8.02
C ILE A 53 10.98 8.33 -9.44
N GLN A 54 11.85 9.30 -9.65
CA GLN A 54 12.57 9.52 -10.88
C GLN A 54 14.06 9.75 -10.58
N GLY A 55 14.93 9.38 -11.50
CA GLY A 55 16.38 9.56 -11.38
C GLY A 55 17.06 8.56 -10.44
N ALA A 56 16.38 7.47 -10.06
CA ALA A 56 16.94 6.42 -9.23
C ALA A 56 16.76 5.03 -9.88
N ARG A 57 17.76 4.15 -9.66
CA ARG A 57 17.61 2.75 -10.00
C ARG A 57 16.88 2.02 -8.89
N LEU A 58 15.79 1.33 -9.23
CA LEU A 58 15.07 0.51 -8.28
C LEU A 58 15.89 -0.75 -7.92
N ALA A 59 15.85 -1.11 -6.64
CA ALA A 59 16.35 -2.39 -6.18
C ALA A 59 15.44 -3.53 -6.66
N ASP A 60 15.98 -4.72 -6.75
CA ASP A 60 15.24 -5.95 -7.08
C ASP A 60 14.47 -6.54 -5.87
N LEU A 61 14.34 -5.76 -4.81
CA LEU A 61 13.64 -6.08 -3.57
C LEU A 61 12.27 -5.38 -3.52
N ARG A 62 11.24 -6.11 -3.11
CA ARG A 62 9.92 -5.55 -2.83
C ARG A 62 9.41 -6.02 -1.47
N GLY A 63 9.14 -5.08 -0.59
CA GLY A 63 8.50 -5.32 0.71
C GLY A 63 6.97 -5.20 0.63
N ALA A 64 6.31 -5.53 1.74
CA ALA A 64 4.90 -5.28 1.94
C ALA A 64 4.71 -4.32 3.12
N LEU A 65 3.92 -3.27 2.90
CA LEU A 65 3.45 -2.39 3.95
C LEU A 65 2.04 -2.83 4.36
N LEU A 66 1.93 -3.46 5.52
CA LEU A 66 0.63 -3.84 6.07
C LEU A 66 -0.07 -2.60 6.62
N HIS A 67 -1.20 -2.26 6.03
CA HIS A 67 -1.91 -1.03 6.36
C HIS A 67 -3.14 -1.33 7.23
N PHE A 68 -3.01 -1.15 8.54
CA PHE A 68 -4.06 -1.35 9.54
C PHE A 68 -4.92 -0.08 9.67
N LYS A 69 -5.70 0.22 8.64
CA LYS A 69 -6.54 1.43 8.60
C LYS A 69 -7.96 1.20 9.14
N TYR A 70 -8.48 -0.01 8.97
CA TYR A 70 -9.88 -0.32 9.21
C TYR A 70 -10.06 -1.02 10.56
N LEU A 71 -9.74 -0.29 11.64
CA LEU A 71 -9.93 -0.71 13.02
C LEU A 71 -11.30 -0.23 13.52
N ASP A 72 -11.66 -0.58 14.73
CA ASP A 72 -12.98 -0.26 15.32
C ASP A 72 -13.27 1.23 15.38
N ASP A 73 -12.24 2.06 15.49
CA ASP A 73 -12.34 3.53 15.50
C ASP A 73 -12.40 4.16 14.09
N PHE A 74 -12.29 3.36 13.02
CA PHE A 74 -12.27 3.87 11.66
C PHE A 74 -13.47 4.76 11.29
N PRO A 75 -14.73 4.40 11.64
CA PRO A 75 -15.89 5.26 11.33
C PRO A 75 -15.81 6.63 12.02
N GLN A 76 -15.33 6.66 13.26
CA GLN A 76 -15.16 7.90 14.01
C GLN A 76 -14.04 8.75 13.42
N ASN A 77 -12.92 8.14 13.09
CA ASN A 77 -11.78 8.81 12.46
C ASN A 77 -12.16 9.41 11.10
N VAL A 78 -12.97 8.70 10.29
CA VAL A 78 -13.47 9.22 9.02
C VAL A 78 -14.31 10.48 9.22
N LYS A 79 -15.22 10.49 10.18
CA LYS A 79 -16.05 11.67 10.49
C LYS A 79 -15.19 12.87 10.91
N GLN A 80 -14.24 12.66 11.80
CA GLN A 80 -13.32 13.70 12.26
C GLN A 80 -12.49 14.29 11.13
N GLU A 81 -11.97 13.45 10.24
CA GLU A 81 -11.15 13.88 9.13
C GLU A 81 -11.94 14.66 8.06
N VAL A 82 -13.18 14.27 7.82
CA VAL A 82 -14.08 15.05 6.94
C VAL A 82 -14.41 16.42 7.58
N MET A 83 -14.70 16.47 8.88
CA MET A 83 -14.96 17.73 9.58
C MET A 83 -13.74 18.66 9.60
N ARG A 84 -12.53 18.09 9.72
CA ARG A 84 -11.28 18.88 9.73
C ARG A 84 -11.03 19.58 8.41
N GLY A 85 -11.36 18.99 7.27
CA GLY A 85 -11.25 19.57 5.93
C GLY A 85 -9.84 20.04 5.53
N GLN A 86 -8.79 19.51 6.15
CA GLN A 86 -7.40 19.97 6.00
C GLN A 86 -6.54 18.99 5.19
N ARG A 87 -7.12 18.33 4.21
CA ARG A 87 -6.37 17.36 3.40
C ARG A 87 -6.04 17.90 2.02
N SER A 88 -4.80 17.69 1.61
CA SER A 88 -4.28 18.06 0.29
C SER A 88 -4.42 16.92 -0.73
N PHE A 89 -4.32 17.23 -2.02
CA PHE A 89 -4.19 16.28 -3.13
C PHE A 89 -5.36 15.27 -3.28
N GLY A 90 -6.61 15.72 -3.11
CA GLY A 90 -7.78 14.86 -3.37
C GLY A 90 -8.08 13.83 -2.28
N ASN A 91 -7.37 13.84 -1.16
CA ASN A 91 -7.66 12.97 -0.02
C ASN A 91 -9.04 13.27 0.59
N ASP A 92 -9.55 14.48 0.46
CA ASP A 92 -10.91 14.83 0.90
C ASP A 92 -11.96 14.02 0.16
N LEU A 93 -11.76 13.78 -1.15
CA LEU A 93 -12.66 12.95 -1.95
C LEU A 93 -12.67 11.49 -1.45
N GLU A 94 -11.51 10.95 -1.10
CA GLU A 94 -11.41 9.57 -0.56
C GLU A 94 -12.18 9.46 0.77
N TYR A 95 -12.00 10.42 1.69
CA TYR A 95 -12.68 10.39 2.99
C TYR A 95 -14.19 10.63 2.89
N ASN A 96 -14.64 11.47 1.96
CA ASN A 96 -16.06 11.63 1.67
C ASN A 96 -16.68 10.33 1.12
N ARG A 97 -15.97 9.57 0.31
CA ARG A 97 -16.40 8.24 -0.13
C ARG A 97 -16.49 7.24 1.02
N TYR A 98 -15.53 7.26 1.95
CA TYR A 98 -15.62 6.46 3.18
C TYR A 98 -16.85 6.81 4.00
N LEU A 99 -17.08 8.11 4.25
CA LEU A 99 -18.22 8.57 5.01
C LEU A 99 -19.54 8.17 4.36
N SER A 100 -19.66 8.33 3.05
CA SER A 100 -20.83 7.92 2.27
C SER A 100 -21.10 6.42 2.38
N ALA A 101 -20.07 5.59 2.21
CA ALA A 101 -20.21 4.13 2.31
C ALA A 101 -20.61 3.69 3.73
N LEU A 102 -19.98 4.24 4.76
CA LEU A 102 -20.29 3.93 6.16
C LEU A 102 -21.68 4.39 6.56
N SER A 103 -22.16 5.52 6.03
CA SER A 103 -23.52 6.00 6.29
C SER A 103 -24.56 5.13 5.59
N ARG A 104 -24.26 4.60 4.42
CA ARG A 104 -25.17 3.73 3.64
C ARG A 104 -25.21 2.31 4.18
N PHE A 105 -24.08 1.81 4.70
CA PHE A 105 -23.92 0.45 5.16
C PHE A 105 -23.25 0.45 6.55
N PRO A 106 -24.02 0.63 7.65
CA PRO A 106 -23.45 0.68 9.01
C PRO A 106 -22.66 -0.58 9.40
N ASP A 107 -23.12 -1.75 8.95
CA ASP A 107 -22.50 -3.05 9.22
C ASP A 107 -21.57 -3.48 8.06
N LEU A 108 -20.85 -2.54 7.49
CA LEU A 108 -20.00 -2.75 6.32
C LEU A 108 -18.94 -3.83 6.56
N CYS A 109 -19.07 -4.95 5.85
CA CYS A 109 -18.07 -6.01 5.86
C CYS A 109 -16.99 -5.78 4.81
N LEU A 110 -15.73 -5.73 5.25
CA LEU A 110 -14.56 -5.57 4.37
C LEU A 110 -14.01 -6.90 3.85
N HIS A 111 -14.51 -8.02 4.39
CA HIS A 111 -14.15 -9.36 3.94
C HIS A 111 -14.79 -9.66 2.58
N ALA A 112 -14.12 -10.46 1.77
CA ALA A 112 -14.61 -10.99 0.51
C ALA A 112 -14.08 -12.42 0.30
N ASP A 113 -14.66 -13.16 -0.63
CA ASP A 113 -14.25 -14.54 -0.93
C ASP A 113 -12.77 -14.67 -1.30
N LEU A 114 -12.21 -13.61 -1.90
CA LEU A 114 -10.78 -13.51 -2.22
C LEU A 114 -9.91 -13.01 -1.05
N SER A 115 -10.48 -12.77 0.12
CA SER A 115 -9.71 -12.37 1.29
C SER A 115 -8.89 -13.54 1.82
N VAL A 116 -7.61 -13.29 2.03
CA VAL A 116 -6.69 -14.30 2.55
C VAL A 116 -6.27 -13.89 3.97
N ARG A 117 -6.41 -14.82 4.91
CA ARG A 117 -5.93 -14.60 6.28
C ARG A 117 -4.40 -14.51 6.26
N PHE A 118 -3.86 -13.44 6.83
CA PHE A 118 -2.42 -13.29 6.98
C PHE A 118 -1.88 -14.27 8.03
N SER A 119 -0.82 -14.98 7.70
CA SER A 119 -0.09 -15.85 8.64
C SER A 119 1.29 -15.28 8.97
N ASP A 120 2.11 -15.05 7.94
CA ASP A 120 3.51 -14.66 8.10
C ASP A 120 4.08 -14.01 6.82
N SER A 121 5.34 -13.62 6.87
CA SER A 121 6.02 -13.01 5.73
C SER A 121 6.32 -14.00 4.58
N ALA A 122 6.44 -15.30 4.87
CA ALA A 122 6.67 -16.30 3.83
C ALA A 122 5.43 -16.43 2.93
N GLN A 123 4.24 -16.34 3.52
CA GLN A 123 2.99 -16.28 2.75
C GLN A 123 3.00 -15.10 1.76
N LEU A 124 3.50 -13.94 2.16
CA LEU A 124 3.58 -12.76 1.27
C LEU A 124 4.52 -12.97 0.10
N VAL A 125 5.61 -13.70 0.30
CA VAL A 125 6.53 -14.10 -0.77
C VAL A 125 5.85 -15.09 -1.71
N ASN A 126 5.19 -16.12 -1.18
CA ASN A 126 4.50 -17.15 -1.95
C ASN A 126 3.36 -16.56 -2.80
N LEU A 127 2.68 -15.54 -2.28
CA LEU A 127 1.65 -14.79 -3.00
C LEU A 127 2.22 -13.75 -4.00
N GLY A 128 3.55 -13.64 -4.12
CA GLY A 128 4.21 -12.71 -5.01
C GLY A 128 4.06 -11.24 -4.62
N ILE A 129 3.62 -10.95 -3.40
CA ILE A 129 3.49 -9.57 -2.86
C ILE A 129 4.85 -9.03 -2.47
N MET A 130 5.62 -9.86 -1.78
CA MET A 130 7.02 -9.59 -1.49
C MET A 130 7.93 -10.29 -2.51
N LYS A 131 9.05 -9.65 -2.81
CA LYS A 131 10.12 -10.24 -3.64
C LYS A 131 11.44 -10.09 -2.91
N ARG A 132 12.15 -11.20 -2.71
CA ARG A 132 13.51 -11.19 -2.17
C ARG A 132 14.48 -10.87 -3.29
N SER A 133 15.50 -10.05 -3.02
CA SER A 133 16.64 -9.87 -3.92
C SER A 133 17.67 -10.98 -3.74
N ARG A 134 18.44 -11.24 -4.78
CA ARG A 134 19.58 -12.17 -4.66
C ARG A 134 20.64 -11.63 -3.70
N ALA A 135 20.98 -10.34 -3.83
CA ALA A 135 21.95 -9.67 -2.97
C ALA A 135 21.53 -9.72 -1.49
N TYR A 136 20.24 -9.48 -1.19
CA TYR A 136 19.72 -9.62 0.17
C TYR A 136 19.80 -11.06 0.68
N GLY A 137 19.48 -12.03 -0.16
CA GLY A 137 19.58 -13.45 0.18
C GLY A 137 21.01 -13.86 0.55
N SER A 138 22.02 -13.47 -0.27
CA SER A 138 23.44 -13.72 0.02
C SER A 138 23.88 -13.06 1.34
N PHE A 139 23.52 -11.79 1.55
CA PHE A 139 23.85 -11.08 2.79
C PHE A 139 23.30 -11.78 4.04
N ILE A 140 22.04 -12.25 4.00
CA ILE A 140 21.46 -12.98 5.13
C ILE A 140 22.18 -14.31 5.38
N GLN A 141 22.59 -15.02 4.33
CA GLN A 141 23.36 -16.26 4.48
C GLN A 141 24.73 -16.01 5.12
N GLU A 142 25.43 -14.97 4.70
CA GLU A 142 26.72 -14.56 5.29
C GLU A 142 26.57 -14.22 6.79
N MET A 143 25.51 -13.48 7.15
CA MET A 143 25.24 -13.11 8.55
C MET A 143 24.82 -14.31 9.41
N SER A 144 24.24 -15.34 8.83
CA SER A 144 23.78 -16.54 9.54
C SER A 144 24.90 -17.57 9.75
N ASN A 145 26.01 -17.45 9.03
CA ASN A 145 27.20 -18.29 9.13
C ASN A 145 28.43 -17.41 9.45
N PRO A 146 28.50 -16.81 10.65
CA PRO A 146 29.69 -16.10 11.05
C PRO A 146 30.87 -17.09 11.15
N VAL A 147 31.98 -16.81 10.46
CA VAL A 147 33.22 -17.57 10.49
C VAL A 147 33.80 -17.57 11.91
#